data_454f6e60a32149c34af4ddf53c95d992
#
_entry.id   454f6e60a32149c34af4ddf53c95d992
#
_cell.length_a   1.000
_cell.length_b   1.000
_cell.length_c   1.000
_cell.angle_alpha   90.00
_cell.angle_beta   90.00
_cell.angle_gamma   90.00
#
_symmetry.space_group_name_H-M   'P 1'
#
loop_
_entity.id
_entity.type
_entity.pdbx_description
1 polymer ?
#
loop_
_entity_poly.entity_id
_entity_poly.type
_entity_poly.pdbx_seq_one_letter_code
_entity_poly.pdbx_strand_id
1 'polypeptide(L)'
;MASQRKLIKRVIKAFLPIVFVILVAFVAVTVWIVNGITKPPRAAYVVTPQTFSRVTGPLLKATDVTWANHDGTQARGWLIRGAEGSPSVILLHRYGADRSWLLNLAVKLNETTNLTVLWPDLRGHGENPPVSRSLIGAVDGDDVTAAIDYLHTLKTLAGKPQVAGPVGLYGVELGAYAALDAARRYPEITALALDSAPASPDDVMRAATSGHAGMKNSLLQKLAGWGLKIYSLGKYQSTPSCDVAHSLRNVRVLLLTGNEGDPWRSSTLELGKCFNGSVEVKKDLPVTGVSLPSATGEQEEAYDRPVIEFFDKALR
;
A
#
# COMPACT_ATOMS: atom_id res chain seq x y z
N MET A 1 -53.65 31.12 12.44
CA MET A 1 -52.60 30.17 12.88
C MET A 1 -52.96 28.69 12.70
N ALA A 2 -54.18 28.21 13.01
CA ALA A 2 -54.55 26.79 12.87
C ALA A 2 -54.55 26.25 11.41
N SER A 3 -54.94 27.07 10.43
CA SER A 3 -54.96 26.70 9.00
C SER A 3 -53.56 26.51 8.43
N GLN A 4 -52.61 27.37 8.76
CA GLN A 4 -51.22 27.24 8.33
C GLN A 4 -50.54 25.98 8.90
N ARG A 5 -50.79 25.63 10.17
CA ARG A 5 -50.28 24.38 10.77
C ARG A 5 -50.83 23.12 10.09
N LYS A 6 -52.09 23.12 9.65
CA LYS A 6 -52.68 22.00 8.88
C LYS A 6 -52.06 21.88 7.50
N LEU A 7 -51.80 23.00 6.81
CA LEU A 7 -51.12 23.00 5.51
C LEU A 7 -49.71 22.48 5.60
N ILE A 8 -48.92 22.94 6.57
CA ILE A 8 -47.55 22.48 6.80
C ILE A 8 -47.50 20.96 7.07
N LYS A 9 -48.40 20.44 7.92
CA LYS A 9 -48.46 18.99 8.19
C LYS A 9 -48.81 18.17 6.93
N ARG A 10 -49.70 18.68 6.03
CA ARG A 10 -50.00 18.02 4.75
C ARG A 10 -48.82 18.02 3.80
N VAL A 11 -48.10 19.12 3.69
CA VAL A 11 -46.87 19.23 2.88
C VAL A 11 -45.80 18.27 3.40
N ILE A 12 -45.52 18.27 4.71
CA ILE A 12 -44.54 17.36 5.31
C ILE A 12 -44.92 15.88 5.03
N LYS A 13 -46.20 15.51 5.22
CA LYS A 13 -46.64 14.13 4.94
C LYS A 13 -46.51 13.74 3.47
N ALA A 14 -46.72 14.68 2.53
CA ALA A 14 -46.56 14.41 1.10
C ALA A 14 -45.07 14.24 0.69
N PHE A 15 -44.16 15.03 1.30
CA PHE A 15 -42.73 14.96 0.99
C PHE A 15 -41.98 13.87 1.75
N LEU A 16 -42.48 13.39 2.91
CA LEU A 16 -41.85 12.40 3.74
C LEU A 16 -41.46 11.12 2.99
N PRO A 17 -42.33 10.47 2.17
CA PRO A 17 -41.97 9.29 1.40
C PRO A 17 -40.86 9.56 0.36
N ILE A 18 -40.88 10.74 -0.27
CA ILE A 18 -39.88 11.13 -1.26
C ILE A 18 -38.52 11.27 -0.56
N VAL A 19 -38.46 11.98 0.57
CA VAL A 19 -37.26 12.14 1.37
C VAL A 19 -36.73 10.76 1.85
N PHE A 20 -37.65 9.87 2.26
CA PHE A 20 -37.30 8.53 2.68
C PHE A 20 -36.65 7.73 1.54
N VAL A 21 -37.24 7.77 0.32
CA VAL A 21 -36.67 7.07 -0.85
C VAL A 21 -35.28 7.63 -1.21
N ILE A 22 -35.11 8.95 -1.17
CA ILE A 22 -33.82 9.60 -1.42
C ILE A 22 -32.79 9.14 -0.38
N LEU A 23 -33.16 9.10 0.89
CA LEU A 23 -32.27 8.63 1.97
C LEU A 23 -31.86 7.17 1.78
N VAL A 24 -32.81 6.29 1.45
CA VAL A 24 -32.53 4.88 1.16
C VAL A 24 -31.60 4.73 -0.03
N ALA A 25 -31.84 5.47 -1.11
CA ALA A 25 -30.96 5.48 -2.29
C ALA A 25 -29.54 5.95 -1.93
N PHE A 26 -29.43 7.03 -1.15
CA PHE A 26 -28.15 7.54 -0.67
C PHE A 26 -27.36 6.50 0.14
N VAL A 27 -28.02 5.84 1.09
CA VAL A 27 -27.41 4.76 1.88
C VAL A 27 -27.00 3.59 0.99
N ALA A 28 -27.87 3.15 0.08
CA ALA A 28 -27.60 2.04 -0.83
C ALA A 28 -26.38 2.31 -1.72
N VAL A 29 -26.29 3.51 -2.31
CA VAL A 29 -25.14 3.92 -3.12
C VAL A 29 -23.87 4.00 -2.28
N THR A 30 -23.93 4.53 -1.07
CA THR A 30 -22.77 4.58 -0.17
C THR A 30 -22.28 3.17 0.18
N VAL A 31 -23.19 2.27 0.55
CA VAL A 31 -22.85 0.88 0.85
C VAL A 31 -22.25 0.17 -0.36
N TRP A 32 -22.83 0.37 -1.55
CA TRP A 32 -22.32 -0.20 -2.79
C TRP A 32 -20.89 0.26 -3.08
N ILE A 33 -20.60 1.56 -2.98
CA ILE A 33 -19.25 2.10 -3.20
C ILE A 33 -18.27 1.55 -2.17
N VAL A 34 -18.60 1.65 -0.87
CA VAL A 34 -17.71 1.18 0.22
C VAL A 34 -17.43 -0.31 0.08
N ASN A 35 -18.47 -1.11 -0.22
CA ASN A 35 -18.27 -2.53 -0.46
C ASN A 35 -17.35 -2.81 -1.67
N GLY A 36 -17.44 -1.99 -2.72
CA GLY A 36 -16.60 -2.11 -3.91
C GLY A 36 -15.14 -1.76 -3.63
N ILE A 37 -14.88 -0.58 -3.05
CA ILE A 37 -13.49 -0.13 -2.80
C ILE A 37 -12.80 -0.84 -1.65
N THR A 38 -13.51 -1.44 -0.71
CA THR A 38 -12.90 -2.24 0.36
C THR A 38 -12.61 -3.68 -0.08
N LYS A 39 -13.10 -4.09 -1.24
CA LYS A 39 -12.75 -5.37 -1.89
C LYS A 39 -11.93 -5.09 -3.15
N PRO A 40 -10.62 -4.94 -3.04
CA PRO A 40 -9.78 -4.73 -4.21
C PRO A 40 -9.99 -5.82 -5.27
N PRO A 41 -9.78 -5.53 -6.55
CA PRO A 41 -9.76 -6.56 -7.59
C PRO A 41 -8.81 -7.69 -7.19
N ARG A 42 -9.23 -8.91 -7.41
CA ARG A 42 -8.44 -10.12 -7.11
C ARG A 42 -8.26 -10.91 -8.37
N ALA A 43 -7.05 -11.36 -8.59
CA ALA A 43 -6.69 -12.29 -9.64
C ALA A 43 -5.83 -13.42 -9.06
N ALA A 44 -5.67 -14.51 -9.79
CA ALA A 44 -4.63 -15.46 -9.49
C ALA A 44 -3.26 -14.78 -9.63
N TYR A 45 -2.29 -15.18 -8.83
CA TYR A 45 -0.95 -14.63 -8.93
C TYR A 45 -0.39 -14.80 -10.35
N VAL A 46 0.12 -13.71 -10.91
CA VAL A 46 0.73 -13.70 -12.25
C VAL A 46 1.91 -14.68 -12.29
N VAL A 47 2.73 -14.67 -11.25
CA VAL A 47 3.87 -15.57 -11.06
C VAL A 47 3.95 -15.98 -9.60
N THR A 48 4.25 -17.26 -9.34
CA THR A 48 4.55 -17.74 -7.98
C THR A 48 6.04 -18.08 -7.88
N PRO A 49 6.63 -18.13 -6.67
CA PRO A 49 8.00 -18.59 -6.51
C PRO A 49 8.27 -19.96 -7.15
N GLN A 50 7.28 -20.87 -7.12
CA GLN A 50 7.38 -22.19 -7.70
C GLN A 50 7.40 -22.17 -9.23
N THR A 51 6.59 -21.32 -9.86
CA THR A 51 6.61 -21.14 -11.32
C THR A 51 7.85 -20.38 -11.78
N PHE A 52 8.27 -19.37 -11.02
CA PHE A 52 9.49 -18.61 -11.29
C PHE A 52 10.74 -19.52 -11.24
N SER A 53 10.88 -20.37 -10.22
CA SER A 53 11.99 -21.29 -10.07
C SER A 53 12.09 -22.36 -11.18
N ARG A 54 10.98 -22.69 -11.84
CA ARG A 54 11.00 -23.57 -13.02
C ARG A 54 11.68 -22.94 -14.22
N VAL A 55 11.64 -21.62 -14.34
CA VAL A 55 12.22 -20.86 -15.46
C VAL A 55 13.65 -20.42 -15.14
N THR A 56 13.92 -19.97 -13.93
CA THR A 56 15.22 -19.41 -13.50
C THR A 56 16.14 -20.42 -12.82
N GLY A 57 15.63 -21.62 -12.51
CA GLY A 57 16.38 -22.68 -11.81
C GLY A 57 16.04 -22.76 -10.31
N PRO A 58 16.46 -23.86 -9.64
CA PRO A 58 16.05 -24.20 -8.26
C PRO A 58 16.68 -23.33 -7.18
N LEU A 59 17.38 -22.26 -7.52
CA LEU A 59 18.09 -21.39 -6.58
C LEU A 59 17.15 -20.42 -5.82
N LEU A 60 15.92 -20.21 -6.30
CA LEU A 60 14.97 -19.35 -5.61
C LEU A 60 14.49 -19.99 -4.30
N LYS A 61 14.92 -19.42 -3.18
CA LYS A 61 14.59 -19.89 -1.82
C LYS A 61 13.44 -19.10 -1.19
N ALA A 62 12.50 -18.62 -2.00
CA ALA A 62 11.31 -17.93 -1.48
C ALA A 62 10.37 -18.94 -0.82
N THR A 63 9.95 -18.62 0.40
CA THR A 63 9.03 -19.43 1.21
C THR A 63 7.74 -18.66 1.50
N ASP A 64 6.60 -19.36 1.50
CA ASP A 64 5.36 -18.81 2.03
C ASP A 64 5.46 -18.69 3.55
N VAL A 65 5.07 -17.52 4.06
CA VAL A 65 5.08 -17.23 5.50
C VAL A 65 3.78 -16.58 5.92
N THR A 66 3.41 -16.77 7.19
CA THR A 66 2.24 -16.16 7.81
C THR A 66 2.60 -15.65 9.19
N TRP A 67 1.96 -14.58 9.63
CA TRP A 67 2.11 -13.99 10.96
C TRP A 67 0.81 -13.33 11.42
N ALA A 68 0.72 -13.01 12.70
CA ALA A 68 -0.37 -12.24 13.26
C ALA A 68 -0.07 -10.74 13.17
N ASN A 69 -1.03 -9.96 12.68
CA ASN A 69 -1.02 -8.51 12.84
C ASN A 69 -1.33 -8.12 14.30
N HIS A 70 -1.06 -6.87 14.69
CA HIS A 70 -1.31 -6.39 16.05
C HIS A 70 -2.79 -6.45 16.47
N ASP A 71 -3.72 -6.43 15.51
CA ASP A 71 -5.15 -6.58 15.77
C ASP A 71 -5.61 -8.05 15.83
N GLY A 72 -4.68 -9.01 15.82
CA GLY A 72 -4.93 -10.44 15.86
C GLY A 72 -5.34 -11.07 14.52
N THR A 73 -5.50 -10.29 13.47
CA THR A 73 -5.75 -10.83 12.13
C THR A 73 -4.50 -11.47 11.55
N GLN A 74 -4.67 -12.41 10.62
CA GLN A 74 -3.55 -13.07 9.96
C GLN A 74 -3.08 -12.26 8.74
N ALA A 75 -1.76 -12.19 8.58
CA ALA A 75 -1.10 -11.72 7.37
C ALA A 75 -0.31 -12.86 6.73
N ARG A 76 0.04 -12.69 5.46
CA ARG A 76 0.86 -13.64 4.72
C ARG A 76 1.77 -12.92 3.72
N GLY A 77 2.86 -13.54 3.38
CA GLY A 77 3.82 -13.00 2.43
C GLY A 77 4.72 -14.08 1.87
N TRP A 78 5.65 -13.64 1.04
CA TRP A 78 6.80 -14.44 0.64
C TRP A 78 8.06 -13.87 1.29
N LEU A 79 8.98 -14.77 1.66
CA LEU A 79 10.23 -14.44 2.34
C LEU A 79 11.39 -15.11 1.61
N ILE A 80 12.43 -14.33 1.29
CA ILE A 80 13.76 -14.82 0.95
C ILE A 80 14.70 -14.40 2.08
N ARG A 81 15.40 -15.38 2.67
CA ARG A 81 16.39 -15.12 3.71
C ARG A 81 17.70 -14.64 3.07
N GLY A 82 18.24 -13.56 3.60
CA GLY A 82 19.59 -13.09 3.27
C GLY A 82 20.67 -13.76 4.09
N ALA A 83 21.81 -13.11 4.21
CA ALA A 83 22.89 -13.55 5.10
C ALA A 83 22.42 -13.56 6.57
N GLU A 84 23.04 -14.39 7.42
CA GLU A 84 22.78 -14.40 8.86
C GLU A 84 23.05 -13.01 9.45
N GLY A 85 22.07 -12.48 10.19
CA GLY A 85 22.17 -11.15 10.78
C GLY A 85 22.10 -9.99 9.76
N SER A 86 21.64 -10.24 8.52
CA SER A 86 21.49 -9.17 7.53
C SER A 86 20.40 -8.18 7.93
N PRO A 87 20.48 -6.91 7.50
CA PRO A 87 19.33 -6.01 7.45
C PRO A 87 18.21 -6.59 6.60
N SER A 88 17.03 -5.98 6.69
CA SER A 88 15.86 -6.46 5.94
C SER A 88 15.19 -5.36 5.11
N VAL A 89 14.50 -5.79 4.05
CA VAL A 89 13.64 -4.93 3.24
C VAL A 89 12.24 -5.54 3.14
N ILE A 90 11.22 -4.72 3.33
CA ILE A 90 9.82 -5.11 3.08
C ILE A 90 9.34 -4.40 1.82
N LEU A 91 8.76 -5.15 0.87
CA LEU A 91 8.23 -4.61 -0.37
C LEU A 91 6.69 -4.64 -0.34
N LEU A 92 6.07 -3.48 -0.60
CA LEU A 92 4.64 -3.24 -0.47
C LEU A 92 4.03 -2.85 -1.81
N HIS A 93 3.11 -3.65 -2.31
CA HIS A 93 2.46 -3.42 -3.60
C HIS A 93 1.38 -2.32 -3.53
N ARG A 94 0.90 -1.88 -4.70
CA ARG A 94 -0.17 -0.88 -4.83
C ARG A 94 -1.56 -1.46 -4.54
N TYR A 95 -2.58 -0.58 -4.40
CA TYR A 95 -3.98 -1.00 -4.37
C TYR A 95 -4.36 -1.75 -5.65
N GLY A 96 -5.08 -2.85 -5.49
CA GLY A 96 -5.54 -3.70 -6.60
C GLY A 96 -4.45 -4.56 -7.26
N ALA A 97 -3.22 -4.58 -6.72
CA ALA A 97 -2.17 -5.53 -7.05
C ALA A 97 -2.04 -6.60 -5.95
N ASP A 98 -1.03 -7.43 -6.06
CA ASP A 98 -0.67 -8.44 -5.09
C ASP A 98 0.86 -8.63 -5.05
N ARG A 99 1.34 -9.43 -4.14
CA ARG A 99 2.77 -9.69 -3.94
C ARG A 99 3.49 -10.25 -5.17
N SER A 100 2.79 -10.90 -6.11
CA SER A 100 3.44 -11.47 -7.32
C SER A 100 4.04 -10.39 -8.24
N TRP A 101 3.54 -9.15 -8.14
CA TRP A 101 4.05 -8.01 -8.91
C TRP A 101 5.47 -7.59 -8.50
N LEU A 102 5.90 -7.94 -7.28
CA LEU A 102 7.19 -7.55 -6.71
C LEU A 102 8.19 -8.71 -6.65
N LEU A 103 7.80 -9.90 -7.15
CA LEU A 103 8.63 -11.10 -7.04
C LEU A 103 10.01 -10.91 -7.69
N ASN A 104 10.06 -10.35 -8.88
CA ASN A 104 11.31 -10.18 -9.61
C ASN A 104 12.25 -9.18 -8.90
N LEU A 105 11.73 -8.04 -8.48
CA LEU A 105 12.49 -7.07 -7.68
C LEU A 105 12.99 -7.69 -6.37
N ALA A 106 12.16 -8.49 -5.67
CA ALA A 106 12.52 -9.15 -4.42
C ALA A 106 13.69 -10.11 -4.61
N VAL A 107 13.65 -10.91 -5.68
CA VAL A 107 14.72 -11.87 -6.03
C VAL A 107 16.01 -11.13 -6.35
N LYS A 108 15.98 -10.16 -7.29
CA LYS A 108 17.16 -9.38 -7.67
C LYS A 108 17.77 -8.64 -6.49
N LEU A 109 16.94 -8.06 -5.62
CA LEU A 109 17.39 -7.36 -4.42
C LEU A 109 18.14 -8.31 -3.47
N ASN A 110 17.56 -9.49 -3.17
CA ASN A 110 18.22 -10.48 -2.31
C ASN A 110 19.51 -10.99 -2.93
N GLU A 111 19.51 -11.38 -4.20
CA GLU A 111 20.68 -11.93 -4.91
C GLU A 111 21.85 -10.94 -4.99
N THR A 112 21.54 -9.64 -5.19
CA THR A 112 22.57 -8.61 -5.34
C THR A 112 23.13 -8.16 -4.00
N THR A 113 22.28 -8.08 -2.95
CA THR A 113 22.65 -7.43 -1.68
C THR A 113 22.81 -8.38 -0.51
N ASN A 114 22.33 -9.63 -0.61
CA ASN A 114 22.17 -10.57 0.49
C ASN A 114 21.29 -10.08 1.65
N LEU A 115 20.45 -9.08 1.44
CA LEU A 115 19.44 -8.64 2.42
C LEU A 115 18.32 -9.68 2.55
N THR A 116 17.73 -9.77 3.74
CA THR A 116 16.49 -10.53 3.92
C THR A 116 15.32 -9.72 3.34
N VAL A 117 14.53 -10.32 2.45
CA VAL A 117 13.42 -9.64 1.77
C VAL A 117 12.10 -10.32 2.11
N LEU A 118 11.15 -9.54 2.61
CA LEU A 118 9.76 -9.94 2.88
C LEU A 118 8.82 -9.11 2.01
N TRP A 119 7.86 -9.75 1.35
CA TRP A 119 6.83 -9.02 0.60
C TRP A 119 5.44 -9.63 0.81
N PRO A 120 4.64 -8.97 1.67
CA PRO A 120 3.29 -9.38 1.98
C PRO A 120 2.29 -9.06 0.88
N ASP A 121 1.15 -9.77 0.89
CA ASP A 121 -0.09 -9.19 0.38
C ASP A 121 -0.60 -8.16 1.39
N LEU A 122 -0.89 -6.94 0.94
CA LEU A 122 -1.58 -5.95 1.77
C LEU A 122 -2.98 -6.45 2.13
N ARG A 123 -3.52 -5.96 3.24
CA ARG A 123 -4.84 -6.36 3.75
C ARG A 123 -5.91 -6.25 2.67
N GLY A 124 -6.66 -7.34 2.45
CA GLY A 124 -7.73 -7.44 1.45
C GLY A 124 -7.26 -7.82 0.04
N HIS A 125 -5.95 -7.89 -0.20
CA HIS A 125 -5.36 -8.16 -1.50
C HIS A 125 -4.85 -9.60 -1.65
N GLY A 126 -4.47 -9.94 -2.87
CA GLY A 126 -3.94 -11.25 -3.23
C GLY A 126 -5.00 -12.33 -3.37
N GLU A 127 -4.56 -13.54 -3.70
CA GLU A 127 -5.43 -14.70 -3.86
C GLU A 127 -5.88 -15.23 -2.49
N ASN A 128 -7.21 -15.34 -2.26
CA ASN A 128 -7.79 -15.84 -1.01
C ASN A 128 -7.20 -15.20 0.27
N PRO A 129 -7.25 -13.86 0.42
CA PRO A 129 -6.60 -13.18 1.53
C PRO A 129 -7.22 -13.58 2.89
N PRO A 130 -6.39 -13.73 3.95
CA PRO A 130 -6.90 -14.04 5.30
C PRO A 130 -7.88 -12.98 5.81
N VAL A 131 -7.63 -11.72 5.49
CA VAL A 131 -8.56 -10.60 5.71
C VAL A 131 -9.14 -10.18 4.37
N SER A 132 -10.45 -10.28 4.22
CA SER A 132 -11.11 -10.11 2.93
C SER A 132 -11.30 -8.65 2.49
N ARG A 133 -10.91 -7.66 3.29
CA ARG A 133 -11.17 -6.24 3.03
C ARG A 133 -9.97 -5.37 3.33
N SER A 134 -9.72 -4.41 2.43
CA SER A 134 -8.78 -3.30 2.64
C SER A 134 -9.49 -2.15 3.36
N LEU A 135 -8.76 -1.42 4.19
CA LEU A 135 -9.20 -0.15 4.77
C LEU A 135 -8.43 1.05 4.17
N ILE A 136 -7.79 0.86 3.04
CA ILE A 136 -7.15 1.88 2.20
C ILE A 136 -6.27 2.85 3.02
N GLY A 137 -5.21 2.32 3.63
CA GLY A 137 -4.25 3.10 4.41
C GLY A 137 -4.58 3.27 5.90
N ALA A 138 -5.77 2.87 6.37
CA ALA A 138 -6.17 3.09 7.76
C ALA A 138 -5.39 2.26 8.79
N VAL A 139 -4.94 1.08 8.39
CA VAL A 139 -4.24 0.11 9.25
C VAL A 139 -3.00 -0.50 8.58
N ASP A 140 -2.75 -0.16 7.33
CA ASP A 140 -1.69 -0.79 6.54
C ASP A 140 -0.30 -0.50 7.13
N GLY A 141 -0.08 0.68 7.73
CA GLY A 141 1.14 1.00 8.48
C GLY A 141 1.35 0.12 9.71
N ASP A 142 0.28 -0.18 10.46
CA ASP A 142 0.34 -1.12 11.60
C ASP A 142 0.63 -2.56 11.13
N ASP A 143 0.07 -2.98 9.99
CA ASP A 143 0.35 -4.29 9.40
C ASP A 143 1.83 -4.40 8.97
N VAL A 144 2.43 -3.31 8.48
CA VAL A 144 3.86 -3.26 8.16
C VAL A 144 4.73 -3.38 9.42
N THR A 145 4.36 -2.70 10.50
CA THR A 145 5.12 -2.83 11.77
C THR A 145 5.01 -4.24 12.34
N ALA A 146 3.86 -4.90 12.25
CA ALA A 146 3.70 -6.31 12.61
C ALA A 146 4.56 -7.26 11.74
N ALA A 147 4.74 -6.92 10.46
CA ALA A 147 5.66 -7.67 9.59
C ALA A 147 7.13 -7.51 10.01
N ILE A 148 7.53 -6.33 10.52
CA ILE A 148 8.87 -6.11 11.10
C ILE A 148 9.05 -6.96 12.38
N ASP A 149 8.07 -6.93 13.28
CA ASP A 149 8.10 -7.77 14.48
C ASP A 149 8.22 -9.25 14.13
N TYR A 150 7.51 -9.72 13.10
CA TYR A 150 7.68 -11.08 12.59
C TYR A 150 9.10 -11.34 12.11
N LEU A 151 9.73 -10.44 11.36
CA LEU A 151 11.13 -10.60 10.91
C LEU A 151 12.09 -10.78 12.08
N HIS A 152 11.88 -10.09 13.20
CA HIS A 152 12.69 -10.23 14.42
C HIS A 152 12.52 -11.59 15.11
N THR A 153 11.44 -12.31 14.87
CA THR A 153 11.26 -13.67 15.39
C THR A 153 12.08 -14.72 14.64
N LEU A 154 12.53 -14.39 13.43
CA LEU A 154 13.22 -15.34 12.57
C LEU A 154 14.58 -15.75 13.14
N LYS A 155 14.84 -17.05 13.14
CA LYS A 155 16.12 -17.63 13.57
C LYS A 155 16.80 -18.41 12.44
N THR A 156 18.11 -18.43 12.49
CA THR A 156 18.94 -19.34 11.68
C THR A 156 18.85 -20.77 12.24
N LEU A 157 19.39 -21.76 11.51
CA LEU A 157 19.50 -23.13 12.00
C LEU A 157 20.33 -23.23 13.29
N ALA A 158 21.26 -22.32 13.51
CA ALA A 158 22.05 -22.22 14.74
C ALA A 158 21.36 -21.49 15.89
N GLY A 159 20.06 -21.08 15.71
CA GLY A 159 19.28 -20.37 16.72
C GLY A 159 19.60 -18.88 16.86
N LYS A 160 20.50 -18.33 16.04
CA LYS A 160 20.82 -16.90 16.05
C LYS A 160 19.75 -16.09 15.31
N PRO A 161 19.61 -14.77 15.56
CA PRO A 161 18.74 -13.91 14.77
C PRO A 161 19.05 -14.00 13.27
N GLN A 162 18.02 -14.18 12.44
CA GLN A 162 18.17 -14.15 10.98
C GLN A 162 18.32 -12.72 10.47
N VAL A 163 17.63 -11.79 11.10
CA VAL A 163 17.63 -10.36 10.78
C VAL A 163 18.20 -9.59 11.96
N ALA A 164 19.10 -8.67 11.67
CA ALA A 164 19.65 -7.70 12.63
C ALA A 164 19.95 -6.39 11.89
N GLY A 165 19.87 -5.27 12.62
CA GLY A 165 20.13 -3.96 12.06
C GLY A 165 18.90 -3.28 11.43
N PRO A 166 19.13 -2.29 10.56
CA PRO A 166 18.08 -1.41 10.07
C PRO A 166 17.12 -2.11 9.11
N VAL A 167 15.91 -1.53 9.00
CA VAL A 167 14.86 -1.97 8.10
C VAL A 167 14.69 -0.95 6.97
N GLY A 168 14.61 -1.45 5.73
CA GLY A 168 14.20 -0.68 4.56
C GLY A 168 12.77 -1.01 4.17
N LEU A 169 12.04 -0.03 3.67
CA LEU A 169 10.71 -0.23 3.09
C LEU A 169 10.70 0.29 1.65
N TYR A 170 10.22 -0.54 0.75
CA TYR A 170 9.81 -0.16 -0.60
C TYR A 170 8.29 -0.18 -0.68
N GLY A 171 7.68 0.81 -1.31
CA GLY A 171 6.24 0.82 -1.49
C GLY A 171 5.79 1.54 -2.75
N VAL A 172 4.70 1.06 -3.34
CA VAL A 172 4.06 1.62 -4.52
C VAL A 172 2.65 2.09 -4.15
N GLU A 173 2.30 3.33 -4.45
CA GLU A 173 0.98 3.92 -4.24
C GLU A 173 0.46 3.71 -2.80
N LEU A 174 -0.53 2.81 -2.57
CA LEU A 174 -0.98 2.43 -1.22
C LEU A 174 0.16 1.89 -0.36
N GLY A 175 1.03 1.06 -0.94
CA GLY A 175 2.23 0.54 -0.27
C GLY A 175 3.21 1.64 0.09
N ALA A 176 3.34 2.69 -0.73
CA ALA A 176 4.17 3.85 -0.41
C ALA A 176 3.63 4.62 0.80
N TYR A 177 2.31 4.82 0.88
CA TYR A 177 1.69 5.42 2.05
C TYR A 177 1.85 4.54 3.30
N ALA A 178 1.64 3.23 3.17
CA ALA A 178 1.82 2.28 4.27
C ALA A 178 3.26 2.29 4.81
N ALA A 179 4.26 2.32 3.92
CA ALA A 179 5.67 2.44 4.29
C ALA A 179 5.97 3.74 5.05
N LEU A 180 5.42 4.85 4.56
CA LEU A 180 5.59 6.17 5.18
C LEU A 180 4.95 6.23 6.57
N ASP A 181 3.73 5.71 6.73
CA ASP A 181 3.03 5.68 8.02
C ASP A 181 3.71 4.72 9.02
N ALA A 182 4.23 3.57 8.58
CA ALA A 182 5.01 2.66 9.40
C ALA A 182 6.31 3.32 9.91
N ALA A 183 7.02 4.06 9.04
CA ALA A 183 8.27 4.74 9.41
C ALA A 183 8.08 5.78 10.53
N ARG A 184 6.91 6.40 10.63
CA ARG A 184 6.57 7.31 11.72
C ARG A 184 6.50 6.60 13.07
N ARG A 185 6.21 5.30 13.08
CA ARG A 185 5.94 4.50 14.28
C ARG A 185 7.12 3.64 14.71
N TYR A 186 8.01 3.33 13.77
CA TYR A 186 9.06 2.33 13.97
C TYR A 186 10.45 2.91 13.65
N PRO A 187 11.24 3.30 14.70
CA PRO A 187 12.53 3.99 14.50
C PRO A 187 13.60 3.18 13.78
N GLU A 188 13.49 1.85 13.72
CA GLU A 188 14.43 0.98 12.99
C GLU A 188 14.30 1.12 11.46
N ILE A 189 13.23 1.74 10.96
CA ILE A 189 13.06 2.04 9.55
C ILE A 189 13.94 3.24 9.20
N THR A 190 15.04 2.98 8.48
CA THR A 190 16.05 3.99 8.15
C THR A 190 16.14 4.28 6.65
N ALA A 191 15.45 3.49 5.82
CA ALA A 191 15.46 3.65 4.37
C ALA A 191 14.05 3.47 3.78
N LEU A 192 13.61 4.45 2.98
CA LEU A 192 12.33 4.43 2.27
C LEU A 192 12.56 4.61 0.78
N ALA A 193 12.11 3.67 -0.04
CA ALA A 193 11.98 3.83 -1.49
C ALA A 193 10.49 3.88 -1.83
N LEU A 194 9.99 5.05 -2.21
CA LEU A 194 8.56 5.31 -2.41
C LEU A 194 8.29 5.63 -3.87
N ASP A 195 7.48 4.81 -4.52
CA ASP A 195 7.08 4.98 -5.90
C ASP A 195 5.63 5.41 -6.00
N SER A 196 5.35 6.36 -6.87
CA SER A 196 3.99 6.81 -7.17
C SER A 196 3.23 7.16 -5.89
N ALA A 197 3.89 7.90 -4.97
CA ALA A 197 3.38 8.18 -3.64
C ALA A 197 2.16 9.12 -3.70
N PRO A 198 1.01 8.75 -3.08
CA PRO A 198 -0.16 9.61 -3.01
C PRO A 198 0.06 10.78 -2.05
N ALA A 199 -0.63 11.90 -2.25
CA ALA A 199 -0.61 13.01 -1.29
C ALA A 199 -1.33 12.65 0.04
N SER A 200 -2.25 11.66 -0.02
CA SER A 200 -2.96 11.12 1.14
C SER A 200 -3.69 9.82 0.78
N PRO A 201 -4.17 9.03 1.75
CA PRO A 201 -5.04 7.88 1.48
C PRO A 201 -6.32 8.23 0.69
N ASP A 202 -6.80 9.47 0.79
CA ASP A 202 -7.96 9.92 0.02
C ASP A 202 -7.72 9.88 -1.49
N ASP A 203 -6.47 10.02 -1.95
CA ASP A 203 -6.17 9.93 -3.39
C ASP A 203 -6.35 8.50 -3.89
N VAL A 204 -5.84 7.53 -3.13
CA VAL A 204 -6.04 6.10 -3.41
C VAL A 204 -7.53 5.74 -3.37
N MET A 205 -8.25 6.21 -2.34
CA MET A 205 -9.69 6.01 -2.20
C MET A 205 -10.46 6.61 -3.39
N ARG A 206 -10.10 7.82 -3.84
CA ARG A 206 -10.72 8.47 -5.01
C ARG A 206 -10.44 7.71 -6.29
N ALA A 207 -9.21 7.23 -6.48
CA ALA A 207 -8.84 6.41 -7.63
C ALA A 207 -9.63 5.09 -7.63
N ALA A 208 -9.68 4.38 -6.50
CA ALA A 208 -10.44 3.16 -6.32
C ALA A 208 -11.95 3.37 -6.56
N THR A 209 -12.52 4.49 -6.06
CA THR A 209 -13.93 4.85 -6.28
C THR A 209 -14.21 5.07 -7.76
N SER A 210 -13.33 5.80 -8.45
CA SER A 210 -13.49 6.09 -9.88
C SER A 210 -13.37 4.81 -10.73
N GLY A 211 -12.44 3.92 -10.37
CA GLY A 211 -12.29 2.61 -11.01
C GLY A 211 -13.53 1.72 -10.79
N HIS A 212 -14.05 1.65 -9.56
CA HIS A 212 -15.24 0.85 -9.24
C HIS A 212 -16.51 1.39 -9.91
N ALA A 213 -16.70 2.70 -9.93
CA ALA A 213 -17.88 3.33 -10.55
C ALA A 213 -17.77 3.47 -12.08
N GLY A 214 -16.61 3.22 -12.69
CA GLY A 214 -16.36 3.44 -14.12
C GLY A 214 -16.38 4.90 -14.54
N MET A 215 -16.41 5.83 -13.58
CA MET A 215 -16.46 7.27 -13.85
C MET A 215 -15.87 8.10 -12.72
N LYS A 216 -15.29 9.24 -13.07
CA LYS A 216 -14.84 10.23 -12.12
C LYS A 216 -15.99 11.13 -11.68
N ASN A 217 -16.47 10.98 -10.44
CA ASN A 217 -17.60 11.73 -9.90
C ASN A 217 -17.32 12.17 -8.46
N SER A 218 -17.34 13.49 -8.21
CA SER A 218 -16.98 14.07 -6.92
C SER A 218 -17.98 13.72 -5.79
N LEU A 219 -19.26 13.55 -6.12
CA LEU A 219 -20.27 13.13 -5.13
C LEU A 219 -20.01 11.71 -4.68
N LEU A 220 -19.77 10.78 -5.61
CA LEU A 220 -19.45 9.39 -5.29
C LEU A 220 -18.17 9.29 -4.44
N GLN A 221 -17.15 10.09 -4.77
CA GLN A 221 -15.91 10.13 -3.98
C GLN A 221 -16.13 10.68 -2.55
N LYS A 222 -16.99 11.70 -2.38
CA LYS A 222 -17.38 12.19 -1.04
C LYS A 222 -18.13 11.13 -0.24
N LEU A 223 -19.07 10.41 -0.89
CA LEU A 223 -19.80 9.31 -0.27
C LEU A 223 -18.87 8.18 0.14
N ALA A 224 -17.90 7.83 -0.71
CA ALA A 224 -16.89 6.85 -0.41
C ALA A 224 -16.07 7.21 0.85
N GLY A 225 -15.56 8.43 0.92
CA GLY A 225 -14.77 8.90 2.06
C GLY A 225 -15.58 8.93 3.35
N TRP A 226 -16.80 9.44 3.32
CA TRP A 226 -17.70 9.45 4.47
C TRP A 226 -18.09 8.02 4.90
N GLY A 227 -18.49 7.21 3.93
CA GLY A 227 -18.84 5.81 4.18
C GLY A 227 -17.68 4.98 4.70
N LEU A 228 -16.45 5.19 4.19
CA LEU A 228 -15.26 4.49 4.66
C LEU A 228 -14.89 4.87 6.11
N LYS A 229 -15.07 6.14 6.51
CA LYS A 229 -14.91 6.57 7.91
C LYS A 229 -15.87 5.84 8.85
N ILE A 230 -17.14 5.71 8.46
CA ILE A 230 -18.13 4.98 9.25
C ILE A 230 -17.80 3.49 9.26
N TYR A 231 -17.52 2.91 8.10
CA TYR A 231 -17.21 1.49 7.95
C TYR A 231 -15.99 1.07 8.77
N SER A 232 -14.96 1.90 8.81
CA SER A 232 -13.73 1.65 9.57
C SER A 232 -13.85 1.97 11.07
N LEU A 233 -15.03 2.36 11.55
CA LEU A 233 -15.26 2.83 12.93
C LEU A 233 -14.31 3.98 13.32
N GLY A 234 -14.08 4.91 12.38
CA GLY A 234 -13.21 6.06 12.57
C GLY A 234 -11.70 5.79 12.44
N LYS A 235 -11.28 4.56 12.16
CA LYS A 235 -9.85 4.25 11.93
C LYS A 235 -9.31 4.88 10.65
N TYR A 236 -10.15 5.06 9.63
CA TYR A 236 -9.76 5.74 8.40
C TYR A 236 -9.54 7.23 8.67
N GLN A 237 -8.28 7.64 8.61
CA GLN A 237 -7.86 9.02 8.71
C GLN A 237 -7.06 9.37 7.47
N SER A 238 -7.42 10.49 6.84
CA SER A 238 -6.69 10.96 5.65
C SER A 238 -5.56 11.89 6.07
N THR A 239 -4.57 11.35 6.78
CA THR A 239 -3.38 12.11 7.14
C THR A 239 -2.57 12.41 5.88
N PRO A 240 -2.24 13.68 5.58
CA PRO A 240 -1.41 14.01 4.44
C PRO A 240 -0.02 13.34 4.52
N SER A 241 0.45 12.79 3.41
CA SER A 241 1.78 12.17 3.33
C SER A 241 2.89 13.15 3.70
N CYS A 242 2.70 14.42 3.40
CA CYS A 242 3.61 15.52 3.76
C CYS A 242 3.74 15.71 5.27
N ASP A 243 2.63 15.63 6.01
CA ASP A 243 2.63 15.77 7.48
C ASP A 243 3.38 14.60 8.13
N VAL A 244 3.20 13.40 7.57
CA VAL A 244 3.96 12.22 8.01
C VAL A 244 5.45 12.40 7.71
N ALA A 245 5.81 12.82 6.49
CA ALA A 245 7.20 13.03 6.08
C ALA A 245 7.91 14.08 6.94
N HIS A 246 7.24 15.17 7.30
CA HIS A 246 7.79 16.19 8.22
C HIS A 246 8.13 15.64 9.62
N SER A 247 7.44 14.59 10.07
CA SER A 247 7.69 13.97 11.36
C SER A 247 8.92 13.06 11.38
N LEU A 248 9.37 12.59 10.20
CA LEU A 248 10.46 11.62 10.09
C LEU A 248 11.84 12.27 10.33
N ARG A 249 12.71 11.52 10.99
CA ARG A 249 14.11 11.91 11.26
C ARG A 249 15.01 10.72 10.93
N ASN A 250 16.22 11.03 10.45
CA ASN A 250 17.25 10.02 10.20
C ASN A 250 16.85 8.90 9.22
N VAL A 251 15.97 9.21 8.25
CA VAL A 251 15.53 8.29 7.21
C VAL A 251 16.10 8.73 5.88
N ARG A 252 16.76 7.83 5.16
CA ARG A 252 17.15 8.05 3.76
C ARG A 252 15.95 7.77 2.87
N VAL A 253 15.75 8.60 1.87
CA VAL A 253 14.57 8.53 1.02
C VAL A 253 14.97 8.53 -0.45
N LEU A 254 14.43 7.55 -1.19
CA LEU A 254 14.39 7.51 -2.63
C LEU A 254 12.93 7.66 -3.09
N LEU A 255 12.68 8.64 -3.94
CA LEU A 255 11.39 8.81 -4.60
C LEU A 255 11.50 8.40 -6.07
N LEU A 256 10.51 7.63 -6.54
CA LEU A 256 10.43 7.17 -7.91
C LEU A 256 9.11 7.67 -8.52
N THR A 257 9.16 8.16 -9.74
CA THR A 257 7.97 8.60 -10.48
C THR A 257 8.20 8.49 -11.99
N GLY A 258 7.13 8.24 -12.71
CA GLY A 258 7.12 8.16 -14.17
C GLY A 258 7.22 9.54 -14.84
N ASN A 259 6.93 9.54 -16.14
CA ASN A 259 6.88 10.72 -16.97
C ASN A 259 5.67 11.63 -16.65
N GLU A 260 5.45 12.68 -17.45
CA GLU A 260 4.36 13.65 -17.24
C GLU A 260 2.94 13.03 -17.27
N GLY A 261 2.77 11.85 -17.85
CA GLY A 261 1.51 11.12 -17.87
C GLY A 261 1.23 10.30 -16.60
N ASP A 262 2.19 10.18 -15.69
CA ASP A 262 2.01 9.47 -14.42
C ASP A 262 1.06 10.27 -13.50
N PRO A 263 -0.08 9.71 -13.10
CA PRO A 263 -1.07 10.40 -12.26
C PRO A 263 -0.53 10.75 -10.86
N TRP A 264 0.51 10.08 -10.39
CA TRP A 264 1.12 10.27 -9.07
C TRP A 264 2.36 11.15 -9.08
N ARG A 265 2.82 11.58 -10.26
CA ARG A 265 4.04 12.38 -10.41
C ARG A 265 4.04 13.63 -9.53
N SER A 266 2.97 14.41 -9.61
CA SER A 266 2.88 15.67 -8.86
C SER A 266 2.96 15.44 -7.35
N SER A 267 2.18 14.50 -6.81
CA SER A 267 2.17 14.19 -5.38
C SER A 267 3.49 13.64 -4.90
N THR A 268 4.15 12.78 -5.69
CA THR A 268 5.47 12.22 -5.37
C THR A 268 6.55 13.30 -5.31
N LEU A 269 6.56 14.24 -6.28
CA LEU A 269 7.54 15.33 -6.30
C LEU A 269 7.30 16.35 -5.16
N GLU A 270 6.04 16.65 -4.84
CA GLU A 270 5.70 17.49 -3.69
C GLU A 270 6.10 16.83 -2.37
N LEU A 271 5.87 15.53 -2.22
CA LEU A 271 6.31 14.78 -1.04
C LEU A 271 7.81 14.92 -0.80
N GLY A 272 8.62 14.96 -1.86
CA GLY A 272 10.07 15.14 -1.75
C GLY A 272 10.48 16.43 -1.04
N LYS A 273 9.66 17.48 -1.10
CA LYS A 273 9.92 18.77 -0.44
C LYS A 273 9.57 18.76 1.05
N CYS A 274 8.87 17.72 1.51
CA CYS A 274 8.34 17.62 2.87
C CYS A 274 9.31 16.91 3.85
N PHE A 275 10.29 16.19 3.34
CA PHE A 275 11.29 15.54 4.19
C PHE A 275 12.31 16.54 4.73
N ASN A 276 12.74 16.33 5.97
CA ASN A 276 13.76 17.19 6.61
C ASN A 276 15.21 16.79 6.26
N GLY A 277 15.40 15.69 5.55
CA GLY A 277 16.69 15.12 5.18
C GLY A 277 16.94 15.13 3.68
N SER A 278 18.03 14.46 3.27
CA SER A 278 18.37 14.28 1.87
C SER A 278 17.39 13.30 1.21
N VAL A 279 16.81 13.72 0.09
CA VAL A 279 15.91 12.92 -0.75
C VAL A 279 16.54 12.74 -2.12
N GLU A 280 16.72 11.50 -2.53
CA GLU A 280 17.06 11.16 -3.91
C GLU A 280 15.76 11.02 -4.72
N VAL A 281 15.70 11.64 -5.91
CA VAL A 281 14.52 11.58 -6.77
C VAL A 281 14.91 11.04 -8.13
N LYS A 282 14.30 9.92 -8.52
CA LYS A 282 14.34 9.38 -9.88
C LYS A 282 13.02 9.70 -10.56
N LYS A 283 13.05 10.64 -11.47
CA LYS A 283 11.89 11.08 -12.26
C LYS A 283 12.03 10.61 -13.71
N ASP A 284 10.92 10.69 -14.42
CA ASP A 284 10.85 10.34 -15.85
C ASP A 284 11.23 8.87 -16.15
N LEU A 285 10.96 7.99 -15.18
CA LEU A 285 11.18 6.56 -15.35
C LEU A 285 10.28 6.02 -16.48
N PRO A 286 10.78 5.09 -17.30
CA PRO A 286 10.00 4.52 -18.41
C PRO A 286 8.81 3.71 -17.92
N VAL A 287 8.91 3.16 -16.72
CA VAL A 287 7.85 2.45 -16.00
C VAL A 287 7.89 2.84 -14.53
N THR A 288 6.78 2.65 -13.84
CA THR A 288 6.66 2.78 -12.38
C THR A 288 6.20 1.45 -11.79
N GLY A 289 6.28 1.29 -10.49
CA GLY A 289 5.72 0.12 -9.80
C GLY A 289 4.24 -0.13 -10.10
N VAL A 290 3.52 0.91 -10.55
CA VAL A 290 2.11 0.79 -10.99
C VAL A 290 1.97 0.00 -12.28
N SER A 291 2.98 0.03 -13.16
CA SER A 291 2.96 -0.57 -14.51
C SER A 291 4.00 -1.68 -14.72
N LEU A 292 4.76 -2.06 -13.69
CA LEU A 292 5.82 -3.09 -13.78
C LEU A 292 5.42 -4.38 -14.53
N PRO A 293 4.25 -4.98 -14.32
CA PRO A 293 3.89 -6.23 -15.02
C PRO A 293 3.79 -6.09 -16.53
N SER A 294 3.71 -4.89 -17.07
CA SER A 294 3.69 -4.61 -18.51
C SER A 294 5.03 -4.12 -19.05
N ALA A 295 6.07 -4.06 -18.22
CA ALA A 295 7.39 -3.59 -18.61
C ALA A 295 8.13 -4.61 -19.49
N THR A 296 8.98 -4.10 -20.38
CA THR A 296 10.00 -4.95 -21.04
C THR A 296 11.15 -5.22 -20.08
N GLY A 297 11.95 -6.25 -20.32
CA GLY A 297 13.10 -6.57 -19.46
C GLY A 297 14.08 -5.40 -19.29
N GLU A 298 14.31 -4.60 -20.35
CA GLU A 298 15.17 -3.41 -20.28
C GLU A 298 14.55 -2.29 -19.41
N GLN A 299 13.25 -2.06 -19.53
CA GLN A 299 12.53 -1.09 -18.70
C GLN A 299 12.49 -1.49 -17.24
N GLU A 300 12.29 -2.77 -16.99
CA GLU A 300 12.31 -3.32 -15.63
C GLU A 300 13.70 -3.21 -15.01
N GLU A 301 14.76 -3.51 -15.74
CA GLU A 301 16.14 -3.35 -15.27
C GLU A 301 16.48 -1.90 -14.96
N ALA A 302 16.07 -0.96 -15.80
CA ALA A 302 16.24 0.47 -15.58
C ALA A 302 15.49 0.97 -14.33
N TYR A 303 14.39 0.32 -13.97
CA TYR A 303 13.61 0.60 -12.77
C TYR A 303 14.20 -0.05 -11.52
N ASP A 304 14.57 -1.33 -11.58
CA ASP A 304 15.03 -2.11 -10.41
C ASP A 304 16.40 -1.63 -9.91
N ARG A 305 17.31 -1.27 -10.82
CA ARG A 305 18.69 -0.88 -10.48
C ARG A 305 18.77 0.24 -9.45
N PRO A 306 18.13 1.42 -9.61
CA PRO A 306 18.20 2.48 -8.60
C PRO A 306 17.60 2.07 -7.24
N VAL A 307 16.61 1.18 -7.21
CA VAL A 307 16.02 0.67 -5.95
C VAL A 307 17.02 -0.24 -5.24
N ILE A 308 17.65 -1.17 -5.98
CA ILE A 308 18.64 -2.09 -5.44
C ILE A 308 19.87 -1.33 -4.91
N GLU A 309 20.43 -0.42 -5.71
CA GLU A 309 21.58 0.40 -5.31
C GLU A 309 21.28 1.28 -4.10
N PHE A 310 20.05 1.80 -4.00
CA PHE A 310 19.63 2.60 -2.86
C PHE A 310 19.66 1.78 -1.57
N PHE A 311 19.01 0.61 -1.54
CA PHE A 311 18.99 -0.22 -0.33
C PHE A 311 20.36 -0.79 0.02
N ASP A 312 21.17 -1.15 -0.97
CA ASP A 312 22.55 -1.60 -0.74
C ASP A 312 23.39 -0.54 -0.02
N LYS A 313 23.24 0.74 -0.39
CA LYS A 313 23.94 1.86 0.25
C LYS A 313 23.30 2.31 1.57
N ALA A 314 22.00 2.21 1.69
CA ALA A 314 21.27 2.78 2.83
C ALA A 314 21.26 1.87 4.06
N LEU A 315 21.40 0.56 3.88
CA LEU A 315 21.27 -0.45 4.94
C LEU A 315 22.63 -1.10 5.34
N ARG A 316 23.72 -0.74 4.67
CA ARG A 316 25.09 -1.08 5.09
C ARG A 316 25.63 0.07 5.97
#